data_c86aaae2b135a142fb45a7a440a23fbc
#
_entry.id   c86aaae2b135a142fb45a7a440a23fbc
#
_cell.length_a   1.000
_cell.length_b   1.000
_cell.length_c   1.000
_cell.angle_alpha   90.00
_cell.angle_beta   90.00
_cell.angle_gamma   90.00
#
_symmetry.space_group_name_H-M   'P 1'
#
loop_
_entity.id
_entity.type
_entity.pdbx_description
1 polymer ?
#
loop_
_entity_poly.entity_id
_entity_poly.type
_entity_poly.pdbx_seq_one_letter_code
_entity_poly.pdbx_strand_id
1 'polypeptide(L)'
;MASLGRWAWTVAGILLAMTIDDGAQAAGPKILRRWNQAEVETLDPQKSTGQQDAQVEQDLYEGLTVWDVNKHPAPGIAERWDVSPDGLTYVFHLRHDAKWSNGDPVTSADFLYSFRRLADPKTAAGDIDTIRDIVNADAINAGKETDPSKLGVEAPDPYTFIIHLASANLVLPELMTQRYVYPVHRATIEAHPTDWTRPGITVTDGPFLLKSWVPHDQIVLVKNPDYHDADAIAIDEVDHVVSDEDATAYKRYLSGDLDITRAPTRQLAAVRKDHPDELHTGISRSTYYMPINMKRAPLGTDVRLREALAMTIDRETLTTKILVRGQQPSYSFTPEVIGSHGFEPQKFRFTGAPLADRIQRAKELMAEAGYGPDHPLKVTVSYTTNDEVRALVTAIASMWKTSIGVEVTQDNQEFQVLLSNLRRQNFEIGSVGFQIDFDDPVQYLRINQTDAGDFNSSAYANPAYDALLHQARVALDWPARNAAAEKAERVLMDDVPIIPLFSTANNFLVKPRVVGWRNNEADTPTRFLSLKD
;
A
#
# COMPACT_ATOMS: atom_id res chain seq x y z
N MET A 1 12.01 100.86 44.22
CA MET A 1 12.68 99.81 44.88
C MET A 1 11.84 98.54 44.66
N ALA A 2 12.40 97.57 44.03
CA ALA A 2 11.73 96.46 43.44
C ALA A 2 11.23 95.40 44.42
N SER A 3 10.07 94.80 44.20
CA SER A 3 9.65 93.56 44.80
C SER A 3 9.24 92.59 43.67
N LEU A 4 10.01 91.54 43.57
CA LEU A 4 9.82 90.39 42.66
C LEU A 4 8.70 89.47 43.15
N GLY A 5 7.64 89.29 42.32
CA GLY A 5 6.63 88.28 42.53
C GLY A 5 7.01 86.99 41.81
N ARG A 6 7.04 85.90 42.54
CA ARG A 6 7.29 84.50 42.02
C ARG A 6 5.96 83.90 41.55
N TRP A 7 5.86 83.54 40.32
CA TRP A 7 4.79 82.70 39.77
C TRP A 7 5.24 81.23 39.78
N ALA A 8 4.52 80.42 40.49
CA ALA A 8 4.70 78.96 40.46
C ALA A 8 3.78 78.37 39.36
N TRP A 9 4.37 77.65 38.41
CA TRP A 9 3.64 76.85 37.40
C TRP A 9 3.56 75.39 37.91
N THR A 10 2.34 74.92 38.13
CA THR A 10 2.05 73.52 38.40
C THR A 10 1.90 72.78 37.07
N VAL A 11 2.85 71.93 36.71
CA VAL A 11 2.77 71.05 35.57
C VAL A 11 2.06 69.77 36.02
N ALA A 12 0.81 69.56 35.58
CA ALA A 12 0.11 68.29 35.71
C ALA A 12 0.61 67.34 34.64
N GLY A 13 1.42 66.35 35.04
CA GLY A 13 1.84 65.27 34.14
C GLY A 13 0.69 64.26 33.97
N ILE A 14 0.16 64.18 32.75
CA ILE A 14 -0.75 63.11 32.34
C ILE A 14 0.14 61.90 31.98
N LEU A 15 0.19 60.87 32.82
CA LEU A 15 0.73 59.55 32.51
C LEU A 15 -0.27 58.85 31.56
N LEU A 16 0.04 58.80 30.27
CA LEU A 16 -0.62 57.95 29.27
C LEU A 16 -0.09 56.52 29.49
N ALA A 17 -0.87 55.66 30.15
CA ALA A 17 -0.60 54.23 30.21
C ALA A 17 -0.83 53.67 28.82
N MET A 18 0.23 53.40 28.04
CA MET A 18 0.18 52.55 26.89
C MET A 18 -0.04 51.12 27.36
N THR A 19 -1.25 50.60 27.26
CA THR A 19 -1.50 49.15 27.27
C THR A 19 -0.84 48.59 26.03
N ILE A 20 0.28 47.92 26.21
CA ILE A 20 0.82 47.02 25.19
C ILE A 20 -0.20 45.88 25.08
N ASP A 21 -1.04 45.97 24.08
CA ASP A 21 -1.85 44.84 23.65
C ASP A 21 -0.84 43.78 23.16
N ASP A 22 -0.59 42.74 23.95
CA ASP A 22 0.13 41.55 23.52
C ASP A 22 -0.75 40.86 22.48
N GLY A 23 -0.76 41.44 21.28
CA GLY A 23 -1.35 40.80 20.12
C GLY A 23 -0.70 39.45 19.94
N ALA A 24 -1.42 38.38 20.26
CA ALA A 24 -1.02 37.03 19.92
C ALA A 24 -0.59 37.04 18.44
N GLN A 25 0.71 36.94 18.23
CA GLN A 25 1.27 36.86 16.87
C GLN A 25 0.66 35.60 16.27
N ALA A 26 -0.21 35.76 15.28
CA ALA A 26 -0.83 34.62 14.62
C ALA A 26 0.30 33.68 14.19
N ALA A 27 0.27 32.44 14.70
CA ALA A 27 1.23 31.45 14.29
C ALA A 27 1.22 31.37 12.76
N GLY A 28 2.40 31.29 12.15
CA GLY A 28 2.51 31.17 10.70
C GLY A 28 1.84 29.88 10.21
N PRO A 29 1.59 29.74 8.90
CA PRO A 29 0.92 28.56 8.36
C PRO A 29 1.69 27.28 8.70
N LYS A 30 0.97 26.24 9.05
CA LYS A 30 1.53 24.91 9.34
C LYS A 30 1.81 24.18 8.03
N ILE A 31 3.05 24.25 7.58
CA ILE A 31 3.52 23.65 6.32
C ILE A 31 4.20 22.32 6.61
N LEU A 32 3.67 21.23 6.05
CA LEU A 32 4.26 19.89 6.08
C LEU A 32 5.02 19.64 4.79
N ARG A 33 6.31 19.36 4.89
CA ARG A 33 7.16 19.02 3.74
C ARG A 33 7.46 17.54 3.74
N ARG A 34 6.90 16.83 2.78
CA ARG A 34 7.06 15.38 2.68
C ARG A 34 7.69 14.98 1.36
N TRP A 35 8.54 13.98 1.44
CA TRP A 35 9.19 13.40 0.29
C TRP A 35 8.20 12.67 -0.63
N ASN A 36 8.36 12.86 -1.93
CA ASN A 36 7.73 12.07 -2.97
C ASN A 36 8.82 11.39 -3.81
N GLN A 37 8.76 10.07 -3.92
CA GLN A 37 9.85 9.21 -4.42
C GLN A 37 10.17 9.37 -5.91
N ALA A 38 9.27 9.93 -6.68
CA ALA A 38 9.43 10.14 -8.12
C ALA A 38 8.50 11.27 -8.59
N GLU A 39 8.70 11.70 -9.83
CA GLU A 39 7.77 12.60 -10.51
C GLU A 39 6.38 11.96 -10.61
N VAL A 40 5.35 12.78 -10.40
CA VAL A 40 3.96 12.40 -10.58
C VAL A 40 3.64 12.39 -12.08
N GLU A 41 3.16 11.27 -12.59
CA GLU A 41 2.82 11.13 -14.01
C GLU A 41 1.49 11.81 -14.33
N THR A 42 0.51 11.64 -13.45
CA THR A 42 -0.82 12.21 -13.58
C THR A 42 -1.48 12.35 -12.22
N LEU A 43 -2.44 13.26 -12.10
CA LEU A 43 -3.36 13.36 -10.97
C LEU A 43 -4.80 12.95 -11.38
N ASP A 44 -4.93 12.19 -12.49
CA ASP A 44 -6.15 11.47 -12.83
C ASP A 44 -6.17 10.14 -12.05
N PRO A 45 -6.95 10.02 -10.97
CA PRO A 45 -6.86 8.88 -10.06
C PRO A 45 -7.24 7.55 -10.72
N GLN A 46 -7.94 7.60 -11.86
CA GLN A 46 -8.31 6.41 -12.61
C GLN A 46 -7.21 5.93 -13.57
N LYS A 47 -6.21 6.78 -13.88
CA LYS A 47 -5.12 6.47 -14.81
C LYS A 47 -3.78 6.29 -14.13
N SER A 48 -3.60 6.85 -12.95
CA SER A 48 -2.36 6.76 -12.21
C SER A 48 -2.05 5.32 -11.80
N THR A 49 -0.76 4.94 -11.82
CA THR A 49 -0.30 3.60 -11.42
C THR A 49 0.78 3.65 -10.34
N GLY A 50 1.39 4.82 -10.12
CA GLY A 50 2.49 5.00 -9.20
C GLY A 50 2.06 5.26 -7.75
N GLN A 51 2.90 4.87 -6.80
CA GLN A 51 2.72 5.21 -5.39
C GLN A 51 2.92 6.72 -5.14
N GLN A 52 3.78 7.37 -5.94
CA GLN A 52 4.00 8.81 -5.92
C GLN A 52 2.74 9.60 -6.31
N ASP A 53 1.96 9.08 -7.26
CA ASP A 53 0.70 9.67 -7.68
C ASP A 53 -0.35 9.51 -6.55
N ALA A 54 -0.48 8.28 -6.04
CA ALA A 54 -1.42 7.93 -4.97
C ALA A 54 -1.23 8.79 -3.71
N GLN A 55 0.01 9.14 -3.37
CA GLN A 55 0.33 9.95 -2.21
C GLN A 55 -0.27 11.38 -2.31
N VAL A 56 -0.31 11.94 -3.52
CA VAL A 56 -0.91 13.26 -3.78
C VAL A 56 -2.42 13.15 -3.94
N GLU A 57 -2.89 12.12 -4.66
CA GLU A 57 -4.30 11.92 -4.96
C GLU A 57 -5.16 11.70 -3.71
N GLN A 58 -4.65 10.98 -2.70
CA GLN A 58 -5.36 10.78 -1.43
C GLN A 58 -5.57 12.07 -0.62
N ASP A 59 -4.79 13.12 -0.89
CA ASP A 59 -4.95 14.45 -0.30
C ASP A 59 -5.91 15.33 -1.13
N LEU A 60 -6.08 15.04 -2.44
CA LEU A 60 -6.93 15.80 -3.36
C LEU A 60 -8.36 15.27 -3.47
N TYR A 61 -8.58 13.96 -3.26
CA TYR A 61 -9.87 13.31 -3.50
C TYR A 61 -10.33 12.51 -2.28
N GLU A 62 -11.63 12.19 -2.26
CA GLU A 62 -12.23 11.31 -1.28
C GLU A 62 -13.19 10.32 -1.92
N GLY A 63 -13.11 9.03 -1.53
CA GLY A 63 -13.98 7.97 -2.01
C GLY A 63 -15.30 7.85 -1.25
N LEU A 64 -16.12 6.86 -1.61
CA LEU A 64 -17.30 6.48 -0.83
C LEU A 64 -16.91 6.17 0.61
N THR A 65 -15.80 5.45 0.79
CA THR A 65 -15.19 5.15 2.08
C THR A 65 -13.76 5.65 2.10
N VAL A 66 -13.21 5.82 3.29
CA VAL A 66 -11.80 6.20 3.53
C VAL A 66 -11.18 5.24 4.53
N TRP A 67 -9.85 5.20 4.61
CA TRP A 67 -9.17 4.51 5.69
C TRP A 67 -9.26 5.32 6.98
N ASP A 68 -9.63 4.65 8.07
CA ASP A 68 -9.40 5.20 9.42
C ASP A 68 -7.91 5.10 9.80
N VAL A 69 -7.60 5.57 11.00
CA VAL A 69 -6.23 5.53 11.53
C VAL A 69 -5.69 4.10 11.76
N ASN A 70 -6.55 3.10 11.81
CA ASN A 70 -6.21 1.68 12.01
C ASN A 70 -6.26 0.88 10.70
N LYS A 71 -6.49 1.57 9.57
CA LYS A 71 -6.64 0.97 8.24
C LYS A 71 -7.88 0.09 8.10
N HIS A 72 -8.98 0.45 8.77
CA HIS A 72 -10.30 -0.09 8.47
C HIS A 72 -11.08 0.89 7.59
N PRO A 73 -12.01 0.41 6.74
CA PRO A 73 -12.89 1.28 5.98
C PRO A 73 -13.80 2.06 6.93
N ALA A 74 -13.89 3.35 6.73
CA ALA A 74 -14.68 4.29 7.50
C ALA A 74 -15.50 5.17 6.56
N PRO A 75 -16.53 5.87 7.05
CA PRO A 75 -17.27 6.85 6.28
C PRO A 75 -16.36 7.89 5.60
N GLY A 76 -16.57 8.09 4.30
CA GLY A 76 -16.02 9.17 3.49
C GLY A 76 -17.15 10.04 2.95
N ILE A 77 -17.29 10.12 1.61
CA ILE A 77 -18.45 10.76 1.00
C ILE A 77 -19.74 10.01 1.32
N ALA A 78 -19.69 8.68 1.55
CA ALA A 78 -20.82 7.96 2.13
C ALA A 78 -20.75 8.00 3.67
N GLU A 79 -21.81 8.46 4.33
CA GLU A 79 -21.92 8.46 5.79
C GLU A 79 -22.11 7.03 6.36
N ARG A 80 -22.73 6.15 5.57
CA ARG A 80 -23.00 4.75 5.90
C ARG A 80 -23.36 3.96 4.65
N TRP A 81 -23.36 2.65 4.77
CA TRP A 81 -23.83 1.74 3.73
C TRP A 81 -24.64 0.59 4.30
N ASP A 82 -25.60 0.10 3.53
CA ASP A 82 -26.39 -1.08 3.83
C ASP A 82 -26.04 -2.20 2.84
N VAL A 83 -26.06 -3.44 3.30
CA VAL A 83 -25.76 -4.63 2.48
C VAL A 83 -26.97 -5.55 2.46
N SER A 84 -27.33 -6.02 1.28
CA SER A 84 -28.42 -7.01 1.15
C SER A 84 -28.04 -8.35 1.81
N PRO A 85 -29.01 -9.15 2.26
CA PRO A 85 -28.75 -10.43 2.94
C PRO A 85 -27.94 -11.44 2.13
N ASP A 86 -27.96 -11.34 0.80
CA ASP A 86 -27.19 -12.19 -0.12
C ASP A 86 -25.79 -11.61 -0.44
N GLY A 87 -25.46 -10.42 0.09
CA GLY A 87 -24.19 -9.75 -0.16
C GLY A 87 -23.99 -9.22 -1.57
N LEU A 88 -25.07 -9.15 -2.39
CA LEU A 88 -24.97 -8.77 -3.80
C LEU A 88 -25.30 -7.31 -4.07
N THR A 89 -25.90 -6.61 -3.12
CA THR A 89 -26.28 -5.20 -3.28
C THR A 89 -25.78 -4.38 -2.10
N TYR A 90 -25.04 -3.32 -2.41
CA TYR A 90 -24.58 -2.32 -1.47
C TYR A 90 -25.25 -0.99 -1.77
N VAL A 91 -25.90 -0.39 -0.76
CA VAL A 91 -26.55 0.91 -0.84
C VAL A 91 -25.74 1.91 -0.02
N PHE A 92 -25.05 2.81 -0.68
CA PHE A 92 -24.27 3.88 -0.04
C PHE A 92 -25.15 5.13 0.11
N HIS A 93 -25.24 5.65 1.33
CA HIS A 93 -25.95 6.89 1.65
C HIS A 93 -24.94 8.03 1.72
N LEU A 94 -24.99 8.93 0.76
CA LEU A 94 -24.03 10.03 0.64
C LEU A 94 -24.39 11.17 1.59
N ARG A 95 -23.38 11.86 2.05
CA ARG A 95 -23.51 13.05 2.88
C ARG A 95 -24.04 14.23 2.06
N HIS A 96 -24.75 15.14 2.73
CA HIS A 96 -25.36 16.30 2.08
C HIS A 96 -24.45 17.55 2.06
N ASP A 97 -23.35 17.51 2.80
CA ASP A 97 -22.42 18.63 2.99
C ASP A 97 -21.13 18.51 2.21
N ALA A 98 -20.92 17.38 1.48
CA ALA A 98 -19.77 17.21 0.60
C ALA A 98 -19.87 18.14 -0.62
N LYS A 99 -18.75 18.81 -0.92
CA LYS A 99 -18.67 19.77 -2.04
C LYS A 99 -17.40 19.55 -2.85
N TRP A 100 -17.53 19.77 -4.12
CA TRP A 100 -16.40 20.02 -4.99
C TRP A 100 -15.76 21.37 -4.66
N SER A 101 -14.47 21.52 -4.97
CA SER A 101 -13.71 22.76 -4.72
C SER A 101 -14.21 23.99 -5.48
N ASN A 102 -15.10 23.81 -6.44
CA ASN A 102 -15.81 24.90 -7.12
C ASN A 102 -17.14 25.29 -6.45
N GLY A 103 -17.50 24.61 -5.35
CA GLY A 103 -18.72 24.84 -4.57
C GLY A 103 -19.93 24.00 -4.98
N ASP A 104 -19.86 23.24 -6.07
CA ASP A 104 -20.93 22.32 -6.48
C ASP A 104 -21.06 21.18 -5.45
N PRO A 105 -22.28 20.63 -5.21
CA PRO A 105 -22.43 19.47 -4.33
C PRO A 105 -21.83 18.21 -4.97
N VAL A 106 -21.19 17.35 -4.19
CA VAL A 106 -20.83 15.99 -4.60
C VAL A 106 -22.08 15.11 -4.50
N THR A 107 -22.42 14.41 -5.58
CA THR A 107 -23.65 13.63 -5.69
C THR A 107 -23.41 12.21 -6.20
N SER A 108 -24.41 11.36 -6.11
CA SER A 108 -24.40 10.00 -6.69
C SER A 108 -24.20 10.00 -8.20
N ALA A 109 -24.55 11.06 -8.91
CA ALA A 109 -24.30 11.21 -10.34
C ALA A 109 -22.79 11.32 -10.67
N ASP A 110 -21.99 11.87 -9.77
CA ASP A 110 -20.53 11.97 -9.91
C ASP A 110 -19.90 10.57 -9.80
N PHE A 111 -20.34 9.77 -8.84
CA PHE A 111 -19.93 8.36 -8.72
C PHE A 111 -20.39 7.54 -9.92
N LEU A 112 -21.64 7.71 -10.36
CA LEU A 112 -22.15 7.01 -11.55
C LEU A 112 -21.32 7.29 -12.80
N TYR A 113 -20.94 8.56 -13.01
CA TYR A 113 -20.05 8.95 -14.10
C TYR A 113 -18.67 8.32 -13.94
N SER A 114 -18.09 8.40 -12.74
CA SER A 114 -16.73 7.95 -12.46
C SER A 114 -16.58 6.42 -12.61
N PHE A 115 -17.54 5.65 -12.12
CA PHE A 115 -17.53 4.18 -12.27
C PHE A 115 -17.69 3.76 -13.74
N ARG A 116 -18.57 4.43 -14.49
CA ARG A 116 -18.71 4.17 -15.93
C ARG A 116 -17.47 4.55 -16.71
N ARG A 117 -16.81 5.65 -16.34
CA ARG A 117 -15.54 6.07 -16.94
C ARG A 117 -14.43 5.06 -16.62
N LEU A 118 -14.35 4.56 -15.39
CA LEU A 118 -13.39 3.54 -14.97
C LEU A 118 -13.55 2.24 -15.79
N ALA A 119 -14.79 1.80 -16.01
CA ALA A 119 -15.11 0.59 -16.77
C ALA A 119 -14.89 0.75 -18.29
N ASP A 120 -14.93 1.98 -18.84
CA ASP A 120 -14.77 2.22 -20.28
C ASP A 120 -13.32 1.93 -20.72
N PRO A 121 -13.10 0.99 -21.66
CA PRO A 121 -11.74 0.69 -22.16
C PRO A 121 -11.03 1.90 -22.77
N LYS A 122 -11.77 2.92 -23.23
CA LYS A 122 -11.19 4.16 -23.77
C LYS A 122 -10.50 5.01 -22.71
N THR A 123 -10.87 4.84 -21.46
CA THR A 123 -10.21 5.51 -20.33
C THR A 123 -8.78 5.02 -20.17
N ALA A 124 -8.51 3.75 -20.53
CA ALA A 124 -7.25 3.08 -20.25
C ALA A 124 -6.88 3.16 -18.77
N ALA A 125 -7.83 2.77 -17.92
CA ALA A 125 -7.70 2.85 -16.46
C ALA A 125 -6.52 2.01 -15.95
N GLY A 126 -5.89 2.48 -14.87
CA GLY A 126 -4.73 1.82 -14.27
C GLY A 126 -5.07 0.50 -13.58
N ASP A 127 -6.27 0.39 -13.01
CA ASP A 127 -6.74 -0.83 -12.35
C ASP A 127 -8.27 -0.98 -12.45
N ILE A 128 -8.71 -1.96 -13.25
CA ILE A 128 -10.12 -2.39 -13.36
C ILE A 128 -10.50 -3.43 -12.30
N ASP A 129 -9.51 -4.11 -11.72
CA ASP A 129 -9.76 -5.19 -10.75
C ASP A 129 -10.52 -4.69 -9.51
N THR A 130 -10.35 -3.40 -9.17
CA THR A 130 -11.09 -2.75 -8.09
C THR A 130 -12.60 -2.84 -8.23
N ILE A 131 -13.14 -2.87 -9.45
CA ILE A 131 -14.59 -2.96 -9.72
C ILE A 131 -15.01 -4.25 -10.45
N ARG A 132 -14.12 -5.23 -10.58
CA ARG A 132 -14.33 -6.46 -11.36
C ARG A 132 -15.57 -7.23 -10.94
N ASP A 133 -15.88 -7.27 -9.63
CA ASP A 133 -17.04 -7.98 -9.11
C ASP A 133 -18.38 -7.25 -9.35
N ILE A 134 -18.36 -6.01 -9.85
CA ILE A 134 -19.56 -5.27 -10.25
C ILE A 134 -20.15 -5.89 -11.52
N VAL A 135 -21.46 -6.08 -11.55
CA VAL A 135 -22.18 -6.64 -12.70
C VAL A 135 -21.76 -5.93 -13.99
N ASN A 136 -21.38 -6.72 -14.99
CA ASN A 136 -20.92 -6.29 -16.32
C ASN A 136 -19.58 -5.51 -16.39
N ALA A 137 -18.86 -5.26 -15.30
CA ALA A 137 -17.61 -4.51 -15.34
C ALA A 137 -16.57 -5.14 -16.30
N ASP A 138 -16.30 -6.44 -16.16
CA ASP A 138 -15.38 -7.18 -17.05
C ASP A 138 -15.87 -7.20 -18.52
N ALA A 139 -17.18 -7.34 -18.74
CA ALA A 139 -17.75 -7.37 -20.09
C ALA A 139 -17.60 -6.02 -20.81
N ILE A 140 -17.82 -4.92 -20.08
CA ILE A 140 -17.65 -3.56 -20.62
C ILE A 140 -16.17 -3.28 -20.87
N ASN A 141 -15.31 -3.56 -19.90
CA ASN A 141 -13.87 -3.32 -20.04
C ASN A 141 -13.25 -4.13 -21.18
N ALA A 142 -13.72 -5.36 -21.39
CA ALA A 142 -13.29 -6.20 -22.53
C ALA A 142 -13.93 -5.80 -23.87
N GLY A 143 -14.81 -4.79 -23.92
CA GLY A 143 -15.54 -4.38 -25.12
C GLY A 143 -16.59 -5.38 -25.61
N LYS A 144 -16.96 -6.37 -24.80
CA LYS A 144 -18.03 -7.35 -25.09
C LYS A 144 -19.41 -6.77 -24.85
N GLU A 145 -19.56 -5.89 -23.87
CA GLU A 145 -20.71 -5.03 -23.65
C GLU A 145 -20.30 -3.58 -23.98
N THR A 146 -21.03 -2.92 -24.85
CA THR A 146 -20.69 -1.57 -25.34
C THR A 146 -21.55 -0.48 -24.74
N ASP A 147 -22.60 -0.84 -24.02
CA ASP A 147 -23.48 0.10 -23.32
C ASP A 147 -23.00 0.28 -21.86
N PRO A 148 -22.39 1.41 -21.51
CA PRO A 148 -21.91 1.65 -20.14
C PRO A 148 -23.05 1.77 -19.12
N SER A 149 -24.30 1.94 -19.57
CA SER A 149 -25.45 1.97 -18.68
C SER A 149 -25.79 0.59 -18.09
N LYS A 150 -25.20 -0.49 -18.64
CA LYS A 150 -25.33 -1.86 -18.15
C LYS A 150 -24.41 -2.20 -16.97
N LEU A 151 -23.46 -1.31 -16.64
CA LEU A 151 -22.68 -1.47 -15.43
C LEU A 151 -23.61 -1.50 -14.22
N GLY A 152 -23.39 -2.46 -13.32
CA GLY A 152 -24.21 -2.67 -12.13
C GLY A 152 -24.11 -1.57 -11.08
N VAL A 153 -24.31 -0.31 -11.48
CA VAL A 153 -24.34 0.84 -10.57
C VAL A 153 -25.54 1.75 -10.88
N GLU A 154 -26.15 2.30 -9.83
CA GLU A 154 -27.33 3.16 -9.95
C GLU A 154 -27.20 4.40 -9.06
N ALA A 155 -27.82 5.49 -9.50
CA ALA A 155 -27.97 6.76 -8.78
C ALA A 155 -29.45 7.17 -8.82
N PRO A 156 -30.32 6.57 -7.97
CA PRO A 156 -31.77 6.82 -8.02
C PRO A 156 -32.16 8.21 -7.55
N ASP A 157 -31.35 8.84 -6.71
CA ASP A 157 -31.47 10.21 -6.23
C ASP A 157 -30.06 10.80 -5.97
N PRO A 158 -29.93 12.12 -5.71
CA PRO A 158 -28.62 12.76 -5.56
C PRO A 158 -27.73 12.21 -4.43
N TYR A 159 -28.28 11.52 -3.44
CA TYR A 159 -27.55 11.09 -2.23
C TYR A 159 -27.63 9.59 -1.96
N THR A 160 -28.10 8.82 -2.94
CA THR A 160 -28.08 7.35 -2.88
C THR A 160 -27.31 6.79 -4.06
N PHE A 161 -26.25 6.02 -3.77
CA PHE A 161 -25.48 5.30 -4.78
C PHE A 161 -25.54 3.80 -4.51
N ILE A 162 -25.91 3.01 -5.52
CA ILE A 162 -26.12 1.57 -5.39
C ILE A 162 -25.12 0.83 -6.25
N ILE A 163 -24.49 -0.21 -5.70
CA ILE A 163 -23.60 -1.13 -6.40
C ILE A 163 -24.20 -2.53 -6.37
N HIS A 164 -24.35 -3.15 -7.54
CA HIS A 164 -24.77 -4.54 -7.72
C HIS A 164 -23.58 -5.40 -8.12
N LEU A 165 -23.34 -6.47 -7.36
CA LEU A 165 -22.24 -7.40 -7.57
C LEU A 165 -22.69 -8.66 -8.29
N ALA A 166 -21.84 -9.21 -9.14
CA ALA A 166 -22.01 -10.51 -9.78
C ALA A 166 -21.75 -11.68 -8.81
N SER A 167 -20.94 -11.45 -7.77
CA SER A 167 -20.72 -12.38 -6.66
C SER A 167 -20.52 -11.59 -5.37
N ALA A 168 -20.97 -12.14 -4.24
CA ALA A 168 -20.80 -11.49 -2.95
C ALA A 168 -19.30 -11.16 -2.71
N ASN A 169 -19.05 -9.95 -2.20
CA ASN A 169 -17.70 -9.51 -1.86
C ASN A 169 -17.72 -8.66 -0.59
N LEU A 170 -17.32 -9.28 0.51
CA LEU A 170 -17.35 -8.67 1.85
C LEU A 170 -16.34 -7.50 1.98
N VAL A 171 -15.31 -7.46 1.14
CA VAL A 171 -14.28 -6.39 1.15
C VAL A 171 -14.62 -5.23 0.20
N LEU A 172 -15.87 -5.12 -0.27
CA LEU A 172 -16.24 -3.99 -1.12
C LEU A 172 -16.01 -2.63 -0.45
N PRO A 173 -16.30 -2.42 0.86
CA PRO A 173 -16.00 -1.14 1.51
C PRO A 173 -14.51 -0.80 1.50
N GLU A 174 -13.61 -1.78 1.61
CA GLU A 174 -12.16 -1.61 1.47
C GLU A 174 -11.76 -1.21 0.05
N LEU A 175 -12.38 -1.82 -0.96
CA LEU A 175 -12.17 -1.46 -2.36
C LEU A 175 -12.61 -0.03 -2.66
N MET A 176 -13.66 0.44 -2.00
CA MET A 176 -14.17 1.81 -2.17
C MET A 176 -13.27 2.90 -1.56
N THR A 177 -12.21 2.53 -0.84
CA THR A 177 -11.17 3.47 -0.39
C THR A 177 -10.09 3.71 -1.45
N GLN A 178 -10.05 2.88 -2.52
CA GLN A 178 -8.99 2.93 -3.53
C GLN A 178 -9.18 4.13 -4.46
N ARG A 179 -8.06 4.77 -4.85
CA ARG A 179 -8.08 5.96 -5.71
C ARG A 179 -8.83 5.79 -7.03
N TYR A 180 -8.81 4.60 -7.61
CA TYR A 180 -9.44 4.31 -8.90
C TYR A 180 -10.95 4.54 -8.92
N VAL A 181 -11.61 4.42 -7.75
CA VAL A 181 -13.06 4.63 -7.58
C VAL A 181 -13.40 5.99 -6.98
N TYR A 182 -12.43 6.89 -6.81
CA TYR A 182 -12.72 8.27 -6.41
C TYR A 182 -13.61 8.95 -7.45
N PRO A 183 -14.53 9.83 -7.01
CA PRO A 183 -15.32 10.61 -7.93
C PRO A 183 -14.42 11.61 -8.67
N VAL A 184 -14.73 11.84 -9.95
CA VAL A 184 -14.04 12.84 -10.78
C VAL A 184 -15.06 13.80 -11.35
N HIS A 185 -14.72 15.08 -11.39
CA HIS A 185 -15.65 16.14 -11.77
C HIS A 185 -15.90 16.16 -13.28
N ARG A 186 -17.07 15.65 -13.69
CA ARG A 186 -17.43 15.46 -15.10
C ARG A 186 -17.30 16.71 -15.94
N ALA A 187 -17.85 17.84 -15.49
CA ALA A 187 -17.86 19.08 -16.25
C ALA A 187 -16.44 19.60 -16.55
N THR A 188 -15.52 19.46 -15.59
CA THR A 188 -14.11 19.83 -15.79
C THR A 188 -13.43 18.92 -16.80
N ILE A 189 -13.66 17.61 -16.75
CA ILE A 189 -13.09 16.66 -17.72
C ILE A 189 -13.61 16.93 -19.14
N GLU A 190 -14.91 17.19 -19.30
CA GLU A 190 -15.51 17.47 -20.60
C GLU A 190 -15.01 18.81 -21.19
N ALA A 191 -14.78 19.83 -20.34
CA ALA A 191 -14.25 21.11 -20.76
C ALA A 191 -12.74 21.09 -21.03
N HIS A 192 -11.98 20.25 -20.32
CA HIS A 192 -10.52 20.19 -20.32
C HIS A 192 -10.01 18.73 -20.44
N PRO A 193 -10.29 18.01 -21.51
CA PRO A 193 -10.07 16.56 -21.60
C PRO A 193 -8.59 16.14 -21.48
N THR A 194 -7.65 17.05 -21.67
CA THR A 194 -6.20 16.76 -21.67
C THR A 194 -5.44 17.36 -20.50
N ASP A 195 -6.00 18.36 -19.82
CA ASP A 195 -5.32 19.16 -18.80
C ASP A 195 -6.15 19.45 -17.54
N TRP A 196 -7.28 18.72 -17.37
CA TRP A 196 -8.20 18.91 -16.24
C TRP A 196 -7.57 18.71 -14.85
N THR A 197 -6.43 18.02 -14.77
CA THR A 197 -5.68 17.78 -13.52
C THR A 197 -4.64 18.87 -13.20
N ARG A 198 -4.58 19.96 -14.00
CA ARG A 198 -3.57 21.01 -13.81
C ARG A 198 -4.00 22.06 -12.78
N PRO A 199 -3.03 22.73 -12.12
CA PRO A 199 -3.32 23.84 -11.20
C PRO A 199 -4.21 24.90 -11.86
N GLY A 200 -5.23 25.37 -11.12
CA GLY A 200 -6.19 26.36 -11.60
C GLY A 200 -7.31 25.84 -12.50
N ILE A 201 -7.26 24.57 -12.90
CA ILE A 201 -8.31 23.88 -13.69
C ILE A 201 -8.95 22.78 -12.87
N THR A 202 -8.13 21.98 -12.17
CA THR A 202 -8.61 20.80 -11.42
C THR A 202 -9.67 21.15 -10.39
N VAL A 203 -10.71 20.34 -10.31
CA VAL A 203 -11.78 20.41 -9.32
C VAL A 203 -11.78 19.09 -8.56
N THR A 204 -11.59 19.15 -7.25
CA THR A 204 -11.41 18.03 -6.34
C THR A 204 -12.36 18.12 -5.16
N ASP A 205 -12.56 17.04 -4.42
CA ASP A 205 -13.49 16.93 -3.29
C ASP A 205 -12.80 16.59 -1.96
N GLY A 206 -11.47 16.47 -1.98
CA GLY A 206 -10.68 16.05 -0.83
C GLY A 206 -10.28 17.17 0.14
N PRO A 207 -9.48 16.83 1.17
CA PRO A 207 -9.08 17.74 2.25
C PRO A 207 -8.14 18.86 1.80
N PHE A 208 -7.49 18.73 0.64
CA PHE A 208 -6.58 19.74 0.11
C PHE A 208 -6.89 20.08 -1.35
N LEU A 209 -6.44 21.26 -1.78
CA LEU A 209 -6.57 21.83 -3.13
C LEU A 209 -5.20 21.93 -3.78
N LEU A 210 -5.10 21.66 -5.07
CA LEU A 210 -3.87 21.80 -5.84
C LEU A 210 -3.56 23.28 -6.08
N LYS A 211 -2.53 23.81 -5.40
CA LYS A 211 -2.07 25.20 -5.55
C LYS A 211 -1.08 25.37 -6.69
N SER A 212 -0.06 24.48 -6.76
CA SER A 212 0.93 24.51 -7.82
C SER A 212 1.55 23.15 -8.07
N TRP A 213 2.05 22.94 -9.27
CA TRP A 213 2.81 21.76 -9.67
C TRP A 213 3.99 22.21 -10.53
N VAL A 214 5.19 22.09 -9.99
CA VAL A 214 6.46 22.37 -10.68
C VAL A 214 7.13 21.03 -10.95
N PRO A 215 7.18 20.58 -12.20
CA PRO A 215 7.78 19.30 -12.56
C PRO A 215 9.22 19.17 -12.05
N HIS A 216 9.57 18.00 -11.51
CA HIS A 216 10.87 17.66 -10.94
C HIS A 216 11.30 18.48 -9.71
N ASP A 217 10.39 19.23 -9.13
CA ASP A 217 10.64 20.03 -7.92
C ASP A 217 9.61 19.69 -6.83
N GLN A 218 8.38 20.20 -6.95
CA GLN A 218 7.37 19.98 -5.93
C GLN A 218 5.93 20.17 -6.42
N ILE A 219 5.01 19.53 -5.71
CA ILE A 219 3.58 19.76 -5.80
C ILE A 219 3.13 20.38 -4.48
N VAL A 220 2.49 21.54 -4.52
CA VAL A 220 2.02 22.25 -3.33
C VAL A 220 0.51 22.14 -3.26
N LEU A 221 0.02 21.66 -2.14
CA LEU A 221 -1.39 21.57 -1.80
C LEU A 221 -1.70 22.52 -0.65
N VAL A 222 -2.90 23.11 -0.65
CA VAL A 222 -3.39 23.96 0.45
C VAL A 222 -4.69 23.39 1.01
N LYS A 223 -4.91 23.57 2.30
CA LYS A 223 -6.12 23.12 2.98
C LYS A 223 -7.37 23.59 2.24
N ASN A 224 -8.31 22.67 2.04
CA ASN A 224 -9.62 22.95 1.46
C ASN A 224 -10.57 23.43 2.58
N PRO A 225 -10.98 24.71 2.59
CA PRO A 225 -11.89 25.22 3.62
C PRO A 225 -13.32 24.71 3.48
N ASP A 226 -13.71 24.24 2.29
CA ASP A 226 -15.04 23.72 1.98
C ASP A 226 -15.14 22.19 2.13
N TYR A 227 -14.04 21.53 2.54
CA TYR A 227 -14.06 20.12 2.86
C TYR A 227 -14.95 19.86 4.06
N HIS A 228 -15.82 18.85 3.98
CA HIS A 228 -16.83 18.59 5.01
C HIS A 228 -16.27 18.39 6.43
N ASP A 229 -15.02 17.94 6.54
CA ASP A 229 -14.32 17.73 7.83
C ASP A 229 -13.09 18.66 7.97
N ALA A 230 -13.18 19.88 7.40
CA ALA A 230 -12.07 20.82 7.36
C ALA A 230 -11.52 21.15 8.76
N ASP A 231 -12.36 21.19 9.79
CA ASP A 231 -11.93 21.50 11.17
C ASP A 231 -10.99 20.43 11.75
N ALA A 232 -11.07 19.19 11.27
CA ALA A 232 -10.16 18.12 11.68
C ALA A 232 -8.78 18.17 10.98
N ILE A 233 -8.66 18.92 9.87
CA ILE A 233 -7.41 19.06 9.13
C ILE A 233 -6.51 20.11 9.81
N ALA A 234 -5.41 19.65 10.40
CA ALA A 234 -4.50 20.49 11.18
C ALA A 234 -3.35 21.12 10.38
N ILE A 235 -3.15 20.70 9.12
CA ILE A 235 -2.10 21.18 8.20
C ILE A 235 -2.70 22.22 7.26
N ASP A 236 -2.04 23.36 7.09
CA ASP A 236 -2.50 24.43 6.20
C ASP A 236 -1.98 24.25 4.76
N GLU A 237 -0.75 23.72 4.62
CA GLU A 237 -0.11 23.50 3.33
C GLU A 237 0.73 22.22 3.36
N VAL A 238 0.73 21.48 2.26
CA VAL A 238 1.54 20.27 2.07
C VAL A 238 2.41 20.44 0.84
N ASP A 239 3.74 20.36 1.04
CA ASP A 239 4.71 20.35 -0.05
C ASP A 239 5.14 18.90 -0.31
N HIS A 240 4.68 18.31 -1.40
CA HIS A 240 5.17 17.03 -1.90
C HIS A 240 6.45 17.29 -2.72
N VAL A 241 7.58 17.04 -2.11
CA VAL A 241 8.90 17.37 -2.68
C VAL A 241 9.44 16.17 -3.44
N VAL A 242 9.62 16.33 -4.74
CA VAL A 242 10.08 15.26 -5.64
C VAL A 242 11.58 15.02 -5.46
N SER A 243 11.97 13.77 -5.25
CA SER A 243 13.36 13.33 -5.27
C SER A 243 13.43 11.81 -5.49
N ASP A 244 14.00 11.39 -6.59
CA ASP A 244 14.22 9.99 -6.98
C ASP A 244 15.42 9.32 -6.29
N GLU A 245 16.26 10.13 -5.63
CA GLU A 245 17.46 9.69 -4.92
C GLU A 245 17.30 9.79 -3.39
N ASP A 246 17.17 8.64 -2.71
CA ASP A 246 17.06 8.55 -1.25
C ASP A 246 18.14 9.36 -0.51
N ALA A 247 19.38 9.38 -1.03
CA ALA A 247 20.48 10.11 -0.42
C ALA A 247 20.31 11.64 -0.54
N THR A 248 19.70 12.13 -1.60
CA THR A 248 19.38 13.54 -1.79
C THR A 248 18.22 13.95 -0.88
N ALA A 249 17.15 13.16 -0.83
CA ALA A 249 16.05 13.37 0.09
C ALA A 249 16.51 13.39 1.56
N TYR A 250 17.43 12.50 1.94
CA TYR A 250 18.02 12.47 3.28
C TYR A 250 18.81 13.75 3.61
N LYS A 251 19.58 14.28 2.66
CA LYS A 251 20.28 15.58 2.87
C LYS A 251 19.30 16.73 3.07
N ARG A 252 18.22 16.78 2.30
CA ARG A 252 17.14 17.77 2.47
C ARG A 252 16.43 17.62 3.82
N TYR A 253 16.27 16.40 4.30
CA TYR A 253 15.76 16.15 5.65
C TYR A 253 16.70 16.69 6.74
N LEU A 254 18.02 16.46 6.59
CA LEU A 254 19.01 16.96 7.55
C LEU A 254 19.10 18.50 7.56
N SER A 255 18.92 19.15 6.40
CA SER A 255 18.89 20.63 6.32
C SER A 255 17.59 21.25 6.83
N GLY A 256 16.53 20.45 7.07
CA GLY A 256 15.22 20.94 7.49
C GLY A 256 14.27 21.29 6.33
N ASP A 257 14.63 20.94 5.09
CA ASP A 257 13.81 21.15 3.90
C ASP A 257 12.75 20.04 3.71
N LEU A 258 12.83 18.97 4.51
CA LEU A 258 11.84 17.90 4.58
C LEU A 258 11.52 17.56 6.06
N ASP A 259 10.27 17.27 6.32
CA ASP A 259 9.78 16.77 7.61
C ASP A 259 9.67 15.25 7.64
N ILE A 260 9.38 14.65 6.48
CA ILE A 260 9.20 13.22 6.30
C ILE A 260 10.01 12.80 5.08
N THR A 261 10.84 11.75 5.23
CA THR A 261 11.56 11.14 4.11
C THR A 261 11.79 9.64 4.35
N ARG A 262 12.12 8.91 3.30
CA ARG A 262 12.59 7.54 3.42
C ARG A 262 14.05 7.53 3.92
N ALA A 263 14.35 6.63 4.85
CA ALA A 263 15.73 6.45 5.31
C ALA A 263 16.55 5.73 4.21
N PRO A 264 17.71 6.27 3.81
CA PRO A 264 18.49 5.67 2.74
C PRO A 264 19.04 4.30 3.15
N THR A 265 18.75 3.29 2.36
CA THR A 265 19.09 1.88 2.65
C THR A 265 20.57 1.69 3.00
N ARG A 266 21.47 2.28 2.21
CA ARG A 266 22.93 2.12 2.42
C ARG A 266 23.45 2.81 3.68
N GLN A 267 22.71 3.75 4.25
CA GLN A 267 23.06 4.52 5.44
C GLN A 267 22.22 4.16 6.66
N LEU A 268 21.34 3.17 6.56
CA LEU A 268 20.35 2.88 7.60
C LEU A 268 20.99 2.58 8.96
N ALA A 269 22.16 1.94 8.99
CA ALA A 269 22.88 1.68 10.23
C ALA A 269 23.36 2.99 10.92
N ALA A 270 23.83 3.97 10.13
CA ALA A 270 24.18 5.29 10.64
C ALA A 270 22.93 6.06 11.09
N VAL A 271 21.88 6.07 10.27
CA VAL A 271 20.60 6.70 10.58
C VAL A 271 20.05 6.17 11.92
N ARG A 272 20.05 4.85 12.11
CA ARG A 272 19.58 4.21 13.35
C ARG A 272 20.40 4.62 14.59
N LYS A 273 21.67 4.92 14.40
CA LYS A 273 22.55 5.39 15.49
C LYS A 273 22.37 6.88 15.75
N ASP A 274 22.29 7.69 14.69
CA ASP A 274 22.36 9.14 14.78
C ASP A 274 20.97 9.79 14.98
N HIS A 275 19.89 9.11 14.54
CA HIS A 275 18.52 9.58 14.58
C HIS A 275 17.55 8.49 15.13
N PRO A 276 17.82 7.85 16.29
CA PRO A 276 17.01 6.72 16.79
C PRO A 276 15.55 7.09 17.05
N ASP A 277 15.30 8.32 17.51
CA ASP A 277 13.96 8.81 17.87
C ASP A 277 13.16 9.34 16.65
N GLU A 278 13.84 9.58 15.53
CA GLU A 278 13.24 10.04 14.28
C GLU A 278 13.02 8.89 13.29
N LEU A 279 13.67 7.75 13.50
CA LEU A 279 13.58 6.58 12.62
C LEU A 279 12.38 5.70 12.99
N HIS A 280 11.45 5.61 12.06
CA HIS A 280 10.24 4.79 12.15
C HIS A 280 10.34 3.60 11.20
N THR A 281 10.23 2.39 11.74
CA THR A 281 10.24 1.15 10.96
C THR A 281 8.86 0.50 11.02
N GLY A 282 8.22 0.30 9.89
CA GLY A 282 6.94 -0.40 9.75
C GLY A 282 7.09 -1.63 8.88
N ILE A 283 6.37 -2.70 9.21
CA ILE A 283 6.33 -3.92 8.40
C ILE A 283 5.30 -3.75 7.30
N SER A 284 5.69 -4.05 6.05
CA SER A 284 4.80 -3.95 4.89
C SER A 284 3.89 -5.17 4.77
N ARG A 285 2.73 -5.01 4.12
CA ARG A 285 1.86 -6.10 3.65
C ARG A 285 2.49 -6.82 2.46
N SER A 286 3.72 -7.27 2.64
CA SER A 286 4.48 -7.90 1.58
C SER A 286 5.23 -9.12 2.09
N THR A 287 5.38 -10.12 1.24
CA THR A 287 6.26 -11.26 1.47
C THR A 287 7.26 -11.36 0.34
N TYR A 288 8.53 -11.43 0.71
CA TYR A 288 9.57 -11.87 -0.20
C TYR A 288 9.66 -13.39 -0.12
N TYR A 289 9.57 -14.06 -1.27
CA TYR A 289 9.45 -15.52 -1.33
C TYR A 289 10.15 -16.09 -2.56
N MET A 290 10.30 -17.40 -2.57
CA MET A 290 10.88 -18.17 -3.67
C MET A 290 9.79 -19.07 -4.26
N PRO A 291 9.19 -18.73 -5.43
CA PRO A 291 8.32 -19.65 -6.15
C PRO A 291 9.13 -20.80 -6.74
N ILE A 292 8.57 -22.01 -6.68
CA ILE A 292 9.12 -23.23 -7.27
C ILE A 292 8.28 -23.60 -8.47
N ASN A 293 8.88 -23.85 -9.62
CA ASN A 293 8.15 -24.24 -10.82
C ASN A 293 7.63 -25.68 -10.70
N MET A 294 6.34 -25.81 -10.43
CA MET A 294 5.67 -27.11 -10.21
C MET A 294 5.60 -27.98 -11.48
N LYS A 295 5.93 -27.45 -12.65
CA LYS A 295 6.03 -28.22 -13.91
C LYS A 295 7.41 -28.85 -14.12
N ARG A 296 8.41 -28.55 -13.28
CA ARG A 296 9.78 -29.02 -13.43
C ARG A 296 10.14 -30.06 -12.36
N ALA A 297 10.42 -31.29 -12.82
CA ALA A 297 11.00 -32.31 -11.95
C ALA A 297 12.48 -31.98 -11.62
N PRO A 298 13.00 -32.38 -10.46
CA PRO A 298 12.31 -33.17 -9.45
C PRO A 298 11.46 -32.32 -8.47
N LEU A 299 11.72 -31.03 -8.36
CA LEU A 299 11.07 -30.17 -7.38
C LEU A 299 9.55 -30.10 -7.57
N GLY A 300 9.06 -30.00 -8.80
CA GLY A 300 7.63 -29.92 -9.09
C GLY A 300 6.84 -31.18 -8.73
N THR A 301 7.50 -32.31 -8.62
CA THR A 301 6.85 -33.63 -8.42
C THR A 301 7.06 -34.22 -7.03
N ASP A 302 8.04 -33.74 -6.27
CA ASP A 302 8.38 -34.29 -4.95
C ASP A 302 8.37 -33.24 -3.86
N VAL A 303 7.32 -33.25 -3.03
CA VAL A 303 7.13 -32.29 -1.93
C VAL A 303 8.24 -32.41 -0.86
N ARG A 304 8.82 -33.60 -0.67
CA ARG A 304 9.89 -33.81 0.31
C ARG A 304 11.10 -32.94 0.04
N LEU A 305 11.45 -32.76 -1.25
CA LEU A 305 12.56 -31.90 -1.67
C LEU A 305 12.24 -30.42 -1.39
N ARG A 306 11.03 -29.99 -1.68
CA ARG A 306 10.61 -28.61 -1.42
C ARG A 306 10.57 -28.28 0.06
N GLU A 307 10.07 -29.24 0.87
CA GLU A 307 10.05 -29.11 2.32
C GLU A 307 11.46 -29.07 2.91
N ALA A 308 12.39 -29.95 2.44
CA ALA A 308 13.78 -29.96 2.87
C ALA A 308 14.48 -28.62 2.57
N LEU A 309 14.26 -28.03 1.39
CA LEU A 309 14.76 -26.70 1.05
C LEU A 309 14.20 -25.62 1.99
N ALA A 310 12.90 -25.64 2.26
CA ALA A 310 12.25 -24.66 3.13
C ALA A 310 12.70 -24.75 4.59
N MET A 311 12.92 -25.97 5.12
CA MET A 311 13.33 -26.25 6.50
C MET A 311 14.73 -25.72 6.83
N THR A 312 15.65 -25.75 5.87
CA THR A 312 17.07 -25.44 6.09
C THR A 312 17.42 -23.98 5.94
N ILE A 313 16.46 -23.12 5.60
CA ILE A 313 16.66 -21.67 5.57
C ILE A 313 16.57 -21.10 6.99
N ASP A 314 17.64 -20.50 7.47
CA ASP A 314 17.70 -19.70 8.71
C ASP A 314 17.23 -18.26 8.41
N ARG A 315 15.92 -18.04 8.52
CA ARG A 315 15.26 -16.76 8.23
C ARG A 315 15.69 -15.67 9.19
N GLU A 316 15.94 -16.02 10.43
CA GLU A 316 16.43 -15.11 11.47
C GLU A 316 17.81 -14.56 11.09
N THR A 317 18.72 -15.41 10.65
CA THR A 317 20.03 -14.97 10.14
C THR A 317 19.89 -14.11 8.88
N LEU A 318 18.97 -14.45 7.96
CA LEU A 318 18.75 -13.63 6.76
C LEU A 318 18.30 -12.21 7.15
N THR A 319 17.35 -12.05 8.05
CA THR A 319 16.78 -10.74 8.39
C THR A 319 17.66 -9.93 9.35
N THR A 320 18.40 -10.57 10.27
CA THR A 320 19.18 -9.88 11.31
C THR A 320 20.63 -9.67 10.95
N LYS A 321 21.22 -10.49 10.05
CA LYS A 321 22.66 -10.43 9.71
C LYS A 321 22.95 -10.13 8.24
N ILE A 322 22.04 -10.47 7.32
CA ILE A 322 22.28 -10.27 5.89
C ILE A 322 21.57 -9.00 5.40
N LEU A 323 20.28 -8.86 5.67
CA LEU A 323 19.45 -7.77 5.16
C LEU A 323 19.46 -6.53 6.08
N VAL A 324 19.30 -6.71 7.39
CA VAL A 324 19.47 -5.71 8.48
C VAL A 324 18.61 -4.44 8.34
N ARG A 325 17.45 -4.52 7.65
CA ARG A 325 16.57 -3.37 7.39
C ARG A 325 15.30 -3.35 8.27
N GLY A 326 15.19 -4.30 9.22
CA GLY A 326 14.00 -4.45 10.06
C GLY A 326 12.96 -5.41 9.49
N GLN A 327 13.29 -6.14 8.40
CA GLN A 327 12.46 -7.21 7.87
C GLN A 327 12.16 -8.24 8.97
N GLN A 328 10.96 -8.82 8.92
CA GLN A 328 10.56 -9.89 9.83
C GLN A 328 10.62 -11.25 9.13
N PRO A 329 11.21 -12.29 9.77
CA PRO A 329 11.19 -13.64 9.24
C PRO A 329 9.75 -14.10 8.98
N SER A 330 9.46 -14.70 7.82
CA SER A 330 8.14 -15.23 7.51
C SER A 330 8.16 -16.74 7.33
N TYR A 331 7.27 -17.41 8.04
CA TYR A 331 7.01 -18.85 7.96
C TYR A 331 5.65 -19.17 7.35
N SER A 332 4.85 -18.15 7.02
CA SER A 332 3.59 -18.20 6.28
C SER A 332 3.74 -17.42 4.97
N PHE A 333 2.87 -17.66 4.02
CA PHE A 333 2.85 -16.85 2.80
C PHE A 333 2.20 -15.49 3.08
N THR A 334 1.05 -15.50 3.75
CA THR A 334 0.40 -14.26 4.20
C THR A 334 1.22 -13.64 5.34
N PRO A 335 1.64 -12.35 5.23
CA PRO A 335 2.33 -11.64 6.31
C PRO A 335 1.48 -11.55 7.59
N GLU A 336 2.13 -11.56 8.75
CA GLU A 336 1.43 -11.45 10.05
C GLU A 336 0.73 -10.10 10.26
N VAL A 337 1.10 -9.06 9.51
CA VAL A 337 0.41 -7.75 9.51
C VAL A 337 -0.93 -7.78 8.77
N ILE A 338 -1.22 -8.85 8.02
CA ILE A 338 -2.51 -9.13 7.40
C ILE A 338 -3.28 -10.01 8.38
N GLY A 339 -4.07 -9.41 9.23
CA GLY A 339 -4.77 -10.11 10.32
C GLY A 339 -6.02 -9.37 10.78
N SER A 340 -6.49 -8.37 10.04
CA SER A 340 -7.76 -7.74 10.32
C SER A 340 -8.88 -8.77 10.31
N HIS A 341 -9.91 -8.49 11.06
CA HIS A 341 -11.06 -9.37 11.18
C HIS A 341 -10.77 -10.79 11.72
N GLY A 342 -9.57 -11.01 12.34
CA GLY A 342 -9.24 -12.26 13.03
C GLY A 342 -8.70 -13.39 12.15
N PHE A 343 -8.16 -13.08 10.96
CA PHE A 343 -7.42 -14.06 10.17
C PHE A 343 -6.08 -14.42 10.83
N GLU A 344 -5.73 -15.71 10.86
CA GLU A 344 -4.46 -16.22 11.39
C GLU A 344 -3.62 -16.87 10.27
N PRO A 345 -2.49 -16.25 9.84
CA PRO A 345 -1.61 -16.79 8.82
C PRO A 345 -1.10 -18.19 9.16
N GLN A 346 -1.20 -19.11 8.22
CA GLN A 346 -0.86 -20.52 8.40
C GLN A 346 0.63 -20.78 8.14
N LYS A 347 1.39 -20.96 9.21
CA LYS A 347 2.83 -21.18 9.16
C LYS A 347 3.20 -22.60 8.76
N PHE A 348 4.41 -22.79 8.25
CA PHE A 348 4.98 -24.13 8.07
C PHE A 348 4.89 -24.95 9.37
N ARG A 349 4.64 -26.26 9.26
CA ARG A 349 4.52 -27.16 10.41
C ARG A 349 5.80 -27.26 11.26
N PHE A 350 6.95 -26.99 10.68
CA PHE A 350 8.24 -26.96 11.37
C PHE A 350 8.55 -25.62 12.08
N THR A 351 7.65 -24.66 12.03
CA THR A 351 7.83 -23.36 12.70
C THR A 351 8.01 -23.56 14.20
N GLY A 352 9.02 -22.86 14.77
CA GLY A 352 9.37 -23.00 16.19
C GLY A 352 10.30 -24.18 16.53
N ALA A 353 10.50 -25.13 15.61
CA ALA A 353 11.50 -26.16 15.80
C ALA A 353 12.93 -25.59 15.70
N PRO A 354 13.88 -26.03 16.55
CA PRO A 354 15.29 -25.65 16.45
C PRO A 354 15.85 -25.92 15.05
N LEU A 355 16.72 -25.03 14.57
CA LEU A 355 17.31 -25.17 13.22
C LEU A 355 18.05 -26.50 13.05
N ALA A 356 18.73 -26.98 14.08
CA ALA A 356 19.43 -28.26 14.04
C ALA A 356 18.47 -29.45 13.79
N ASP A 357 17.30 -29.45 14.42
CA ASP A 357 16.29 -30.50 14.26
C ASP A 357 15.66 -30.43 12.86
N ARG A 358 15.39 -29.21 12.37
CA ARG A 358 14.92 -28.97 10.99
C ARG A 358 15.92 -29.48 9.95
N ILE A 359 17.22 -29.22 10.14
CA ILE A 359 18.28 -29.72 9.27
C ILE A 359 18.36 -31.25 9.30
N GLN A 360 18.24 -31.86 10.47
CA GLN A 360 18.23 -33.32 10.59
C GLN A 360 17.07 -33.95 9.82
N ARG A 361 15.85 -33.40 10.00
CA ARG A 361 14.66 -33.87 9.24
C ARG A 361 14.81 -33.63 7.73
N ALA A 362 15.35 -32.50 7.33
CA ALA A 362 15.60 -32.19 5.92
C ALA A 362 16.57 -33.22 5.27
N LYS A 363 17.64 -33.64 5.98
CA LYS A 363 18.55 -34.71 5.50
C LYS A 363 17.82 -36.04 5.29
N GLU A 364 16.90 -36.38 6.18
CA GLU A 364 16.07 -37.58 6.05
C GLU A 364 15.19 -37.49 4.81
N LEU A 365 14.48 -36.38 4.61
CA LEU A 365 13.64 -36.13 3.43
C LEU A 365 14.45 -36.21 2.13
N MET A 366 15.65 -35.62 2.10
CA MET A 366 16.55 -35.71 0.95
C MET A 366 16.93 -37.15 0.64
N ALA A 367 17.33 -37.93 1.67
CA ALA A 367 17.67 -39.35 1.53
C ALA A 367 16.48 -40.19 1.06
N GLU A 368 15.28 -39.98 1.64
CA GLU A 368 14.03 -40.64 1.22
C GLU A 368 13.69 -40.33 -0.26
N ALA A 369 14.08 -39.15 -0.76
CA ALA A 369 13.91 -38.74 -2.15
C ALA A 369 15.06 -39.18 -3.07
N GLY A 370 16.09 -39.89 -2.55
CA GLY A 370 17.21 -40.44 -3.32
C GLY A 370 18.39 -39.46 -3.52
N TYR A 371 18.45 -38.38 -2.73
CA TYR A 371 19.53 -37.40 -2.79
C TYR A 371 20.42 -37.42 -1.55
N GLY A 372 21.71 -37.17 -1.73
CA GLY A 372 22.70 -37.18 -0.66
C GLY A 372 24.09 -36.84 -1.19
N PRO A 373 25.16 -37.08 -0.40
CA PRO A 373 26.53 -36.68 -0.78
C PRO A 373 27.02 -37.26 -2.12
N ASP A 374 26.64 -38.49 -2.43
CA ASP A 374 27.04 -39.17 -3.67
C ASP A 374 26.12 -38.82 -4.88
N HIS A 375 24.95 -38.27 -4.62
CA HIS A 375 23.99 -37.82 -5.62
C HIS A 375 23.35 -36.50 -5.18
N PRO A 376 24.08 -35.38 -5.28
CA PRO A 376 23.56 -34.06 -4.83
C PRO A 376 22.43 -33.55 -5.73
N LEU A 377 21.40 -32.99 -5.10
CA LEU A 377 20.38 -32.22 -5.82
C LEU A 377 21.01 -30.94 -6.40
N LYS A 378 20.78 -30.68 -7.69
CA LYS A 378 21.23 -29.47 -8.38
C LYS A 378 20.03 -28.64 -8.74
N VAL A 379 20.05 -27.36 -8.38
CA VAL A 379 18.96 -26.42 -8.64
C VAL A 379 19.48 -25.08 -9.18
N THR A 380 18.65 -24.42 -9.96
CA THR A 380 18.91 -23.04 -10.44
C THR A 380 18.00 -22.06 -9.70
N VAL A 381 18.58 -21.01 -9.14
CA VAL A 381 17.84 -19.90 -8.52
C VAL A 381 17.97 -18.66 -9.40
N SER A 382 16.86 -18.25 -10.01
CA SER A 382 16.77 -17.02 -10.81
C SER A 382 16.37 -15.83 -9.92
N TYR A 383 17.11 -14.72 -10.01
CA TYR A 383 16.91 -13.55 -9.17
C TYR A 383 17.29 -12.25 -9.88
N THR A 384 16.74 -11.12 -9.41
CA THR A 384 16.98 -9.80 -10.02
C THR A 384 18.37 -9.25 -9.71
N THR A 385 18.94 -8.50 -10.66
CA THR A 385 20.21 -7.77 -10.51
C THR A 385 20.07 -6.69 -9.43
N ASN A 386 20.41 -7.05 -8.21
CA ASN A 386 20.39 -6.20 -7.02
C ASN A 386 21.37 -6.78 -6.00
N ASP A 387 22.19 -5.94 -5.37
CA ASP A 387 23.24 -6.39 -4.44
C ASP A 387 22.66 -7.09 -3.20
N GLU A 388 21.54 -6.60 -2.68
CA GLU A 388 20.86 -7.17 -1.52
C GLU A 388 20.28 -8.55 -1.85
N VAL A 389 19.62 -8.67 -3.01
CA VAL A 389 19.05 -9.95 -3.48
C VAL A 389 20.15 -10.95 -3.79
N ARG A 390 21.25 -10.51 -4.37
CA ARG A 390 22.42 -11.38 -4.58
C ARG A 390 22.98 -11.90 -3.25
N ALA A 391 23.14 -11.04 -2.24
CA ALA A 391 23.60 -11.46 -0.91
C ALA A 391 22.63 -12.48 -0.27
N LEU A 392 21.33 -12.22 -0.38
CA LEU A 392 20.27 -13.12 0.07
C LEU A 392 20.37 -14.50 -0.58
N VAL A 393 20.38 -14.56 -1.92
CA VAL A 393 20.45 -15.83 -2.67
C VAL A 393 21.75 -16.58 -2.40
N THR A 394 22.88 -15.85 -2.28
CA THR A 394 24.18 -16.44 -1.93
C THR A 394 24.17 -17.06 -0.52
N ALA A 395 23.54 -16.39 0.45
CA ALA A 395 23.39 -16.91 1.81
C ALA A 395 22.53 -18.18 1.82
N ILE A 396 21.40 -18.19 1.12
CA ILE A 396 20.50 -19.36 1.01
C ILE A 396 21.24 -20.52 0.32
N ALA A 397 21.93 -20.29 -0.77
CA ALA A 397 22.74 -21.29 -1.46
C ALA A 397 23.81 -21.91 -0.54
N SER A 398 24.45 -21.09 0.30
CA SER A 398 25.40 -21.57 1.30
C SER A 398 24.72 -22.42 2.38
N MET A 399 23.53 -22.01 2.88
CA MET A 399 22.74 -22.78 3.85
C MET A 399 22.36 -24.16 3.28
N TRP A 400 21.84 -24.23 2.07
CA TRP A 400 21.47 -25.46 1.39
C TRP A 400 22.69 -26.37 1.17
N LYS A 401 23.81 -25.82 0.69
CA LYS A 401 25.03 -26.59 0.48
C LYS A 401 25.57 -27.19 1.77
N THR A 402 25.64 -26.40 2.83
CA THR A 402 26.24 -26.86 4.11
C THR A 402 25.32 -27.79 4.90
N SER A 403 23.99 -27.59 4.81
CA SER A 403 23.02 -28.37 5.59
C SER A 403 22.64 -29.67 4.93
N ILE A 404 22.37 -29.68 3.63
CA ILE A 404 21.78 -30.82 2.89
C ILE A 404 22.48 -31.15 1.57
N GLY A 405 23.64 -30.54 1.29
CA GLY A 405 24.47 -30.87 0.14
C GLY A 405 23.94 -30.39 -1.24
N VAL A 406 22.95 -29.49 -1.28
CA VAL A 406 22.37 -29.00 -2.53
C VAL A 406 23.33 -28.07 -3.26
N GLU A 407 23.52 -28.29 -4.55
CA GLU A 407 24.33 -27.44 -5.44
C GLU A 407 23.44 -26.42 -6.14
N VAL A 408 23.73 -25.12 -5.96
CA VAL A 408 22.94 -24.02 -6.50
C VAL A 408 23.67 -23.31 -7.62
N THR A 409 23.05 -23.26 -8.79
CA THR A 409 23.40 -22.31 -9.86
C THR A 409 22.63 -21.01 -9.64
N GLN A 410 23.36 -19.90 -9.50
CA GLN A 410 22.77 -18.58 -9.32
C GLN A 410 22.62 -17.89 -10.68
N ASP A 411 21.38 -17.65 -11.09
CA ASP A 411 21.00 -17.05 -12.39
C ASP A 411 20.52 -15.61 -12.18
N ASN A 412 21.45 -14.67 -12.35
CA ASN A 412 21.21 -13.24 -12.20
C ASN A 412 20.58 -12.66 -13.47
N GLN A 413 19.41 -12.01 -13.35
CA GLN A 413 18.65 -11.46 -14.46
C GLN A 413 18.30 -9.98 -14.20
N GLU A 414 18.11 -9.21 -15.28
CA GLU A 414 17.45 -7.91 -15.19
C GLU A 414 16.00 -8.09 -14.73
N PHE A 415 15.44 -7.10 -14.00
CA PHE A 415 14.15 -7.26 -13.32
C PHE A 415 12.99 -7.62 -14.26
N GLN A 416 12.85 -6.93 -15.40
CA GLN A 416 11.77 -7.21 -16.36
C GLN A 416 11.95 -8.57 -17.04
N VAL A 417 13.19 -8.99 -17.25
CA VAL A 417 13.53 -10.31 -17.78
C VAL A 417 13.13 -11.39 -16.79
N LEU A 418 13.46 -11.21 -15.50
CA LEU A 418 13.04 -12.12 -14.44
C LEU A 418 11.51 -12.24 -14.37
N LEU A 419 10.79 -11.12 -14.33
CA LEU A 419 9.32 -11.13 -14.30
C LEU A 419 8.73 -11.84 -15.52
N SER A 420 9.27 -11.58 -16.73
CA SER A 420 8.85 -12.28 -17.93
C SER A 420 9.09 -13.79 -17.86
N ASN A 421 10.23 -14.22 -17.31
CA ASN A 421 10.55 -15.65 -17.13
C ASN A 421 9.66 -16.30 -16.07
N LEU A 422 9.34 -15.60 -14.99
CA LEU A 422 8.39 -16.08 -13.97
C LEU A 422 6.99 -16.29 -14.57
N ARG A 423 6.46 -15.32 -15.29
CA ARG A 423 5.15 -15.40 -15.99
C ARG A 423 5.10 -16.54 -17.00
N ARG A 424 6.15 -16.72 -17.77
CA ARG A 424 6.27 -17.80 -18.78
C ARG A 424 6.69 -19.14 -18.16
N GLN A 425 6.90 -19.22 -16.82
CA GLN A 425 7.35 -20.40 -16.13
C GLN A 425 8.69 -20.95 -16.66
N ASN A 426 9.57 -20.05 -17.13
CA ASN A 426 10.91 -20.38 -17.63
C ASN A 426 11.97 -20.19 -16.54
N PHE A 427 11.82 -20.87 -15.41
CA PHE A 427 12.72 -20.87 -14.28
C PHE A 427 12.56 -22.20 -13.52
N GLU A 428 13.40 -22.47 -12.52
CA GLU A 428 13.27 -23.61 -11.62
C GLU A 428 12.85 -23.15 -10.21
N ILE A 429 13.65 -22.28 -9.59
CA ILE A 429 13.32 -21.55 -8.36
C ILE A 429 13.49 -20.07 -8.65
N GLY A 430 12.46 -19.27 -8.41
CA GLY A 430 12.51 -17.83 -8.53
C GLY A 430 12.79 -17.13 -7.20
N SER A 431 13.01 -15.82 -7.23
CA SER A 431 13.17 -14.98 -6.03
C SER A 431 12.48 -13.64 -6.30
N VAL A 432 11.35 -13.37 -5.62
CA VAL A 432 10.46 -12.24 -5.91
C VAL A 432 9.69 -11.82 -4.66
N GLY A 433 9.21 -10.57 -4.64
CA GLY A 433 8.29 -10.06 -3.63
C GLY A 433 6.88 -9.92 -4.18
N PHE A 434 5.88 -10.02 -3.30
CA PHE A 434 4.49 -9.68 -3.57
C PHE A 434 3.94 -8.81 -2.44
N GLN A 435 3.18 -7.80 -2.79
CA GLN A 435 2.56 -6.84 -1.87
C GLN A 435 1.11 -6.59 -2.29
N ILE A 436 0.27 -6.29 -1.31
CA ILE A 436 -1.12 -5.85 -1.54
C ILE A 436 -1.36 -4.48 -0.90
N ASP A 437 -2.39 -3.81 -1.37
CA ASP A 437 -2.70 -2.43 -0.95
C ASP A 437 -3.55 -2.36 0.32
N PHE A 438 -4.34 -3.40 0.61
CA PHE A 438 -5.19 -3.45 1.79
C PHE A 438 -5.17 -4.84 2.47
N ASP A 439 -5.69 -4.92 3.70
CA ASP A 439 -5.62 -6.09 4.56
C ASP A 439 -6.67 -7.15 4.17
N ASP A 440 -6.38 -7.93 3.12
CA ASP A 440 -7.20 -9.07 2.71
C ASP A 440 -6.36 -10.32 2.41
N PRO A 441 -6.44 -11.37 3.26
CA PRO A 441 -5.72 -12.62 3.03
C PRO A 441 -6.13 -13.33 1.73
N VAL A 442 -7.40 -13.20 1.30
CA VAL A 442 -7.88 -13.85 0.08
C VAL A 442 -7.24 -13.24 -1.16
N GLN A 443 -7.09 -11.91 -1.20
CA GLN A 443 -6.36 -11.24 -2.27
C GLN A 443 -4.90 -11.69 -2.33
N TYR A 444 -4.29 -11.89 -1.15
CA TYR A 444 -2.91 -12.35 -1.05
C TYR A 444 -2.75 -13.78 -1.57
N LEU A 445 -3.63 -14.68 -1.15
CA LEU A 445 -3.58 -16.10 -1.52
C LEU A 445 -3.95 -16.33 -3.00
N ARG A 446 -4.82 -15.48 -3.57
CA ARG A 446 -5.34 -15.62 -4.95
C ARG A 446 -4.26 -15.77 -6.01
N ILE A 447 -3.08 -15.18 -5.83
CA ILE A 447 -1.99 -15.30 -6.82
C ILE A 447 -1.48 -16.72 -7.03
N ASN A 448 -1.82 -17.67 -6.15
CA ASN A 448 -1.46 -19.07 -6.28
C ASN A 448 -2.62 -19.95 -6.80
N GLN A 449 -3.79 -19.37 -7.14
CA GLN A 449 -4.88 -20.13 -7.76
C GLN A 449 -4.52 -20.60 -9.16
N THR A 450 -5.10 -21.73 -9.56
CA THR A 450 -4.87 -22.35 -10.88
C THR A 450 -5.16 -21.37 -12.03
N ASP A 451 -6.17 -20.50 -11.87
CA ASP A 451 -6.64 -19.52 -12.87
C ASP A 451 -6.10 -18.10 -12.66
N ALA A 452 -5.13 -17.92 -11.75
CA ALA A 452 -4.55 -16.58 -11.49
C ALA A 452 -3.67 -16.03 -12.64
N GLY A 453 -3.58 -16.75 -13.76
CA GLY A 453 -2.85 -16.30 -14.94
C GLY A 453 -1.36 -16.03 -14.65
N ASP A 454 -0.89 -14.87 -15.06
CA ASP A 454 0.51 -14.44 -14.94
C ASP A 454 1.00 -14.28 -13.50
N PHE A 455 0.08 -14.15 -12.52
CA PHE A 455 0.43 -14.07 -11.12
C PHE A 455 0.86 -15.42 -10.53
N ASN A 456 0.32 -16.55 -11.04
CA ASN A 456 0.71 -17.89 -10.59
C ASN A 456 2.03 -18.33 -11.23
N SER A 457 3.11 -17.71 -10.83
CA SER A 457 4.44 -18.01 -11.35
C SER A 457 4.88 -19.47 -11.07
N SER A 458 4.46 -20.04 -9.93
CA SER A 458 4.78 -21.44 -9.58
C SER A 458 4.09 -22.49 -10.45
N ALA A 459 3.07 -22.12 -11.22
CA ALA A 459 2.17 -23.04 -11.91
C ALA A 459 1.51 -24.05 -10.96
N TYR A 460 1.28 -23.64 -9.72
CA TYR A 460 0.58 -24.46 -8.74
C TYR A 460 -0.86 -24.70 -9.18
N ALA A 461 -1.32 -25.91 -9.06
CA ALA A 461 -2.68 -26.31 -9.43
C ALA A 461 -3.19 -27.33 -8.41
N ASN A 462 -4.12 -26.90 -7.56
CA ASN A 462 -4.73 -27.76 -6.55
C ASN A 462 -6.22 -27.42 -6.44
N PRO A 463 -7.14 -28.31 -6.91
CA PRO A 463 -8.58 -28.05 -6.87
C PRO A 463 -9.15 -27.83 -5.47
N ALA A 464 -8.54 -28.42 -4.42
CA ALA A 464 -9.00 -28.20 -3.05
C ALA A 464 -8.64 -26.78 -2.57
N TYR A 465 -7.45 -26.29 -2.93
CA TYR A 465 -7.05 -24.90 -2.69
C TYR A 465 -7.98 -23.92 -3.38
N ASP A 466 -8.22 -24.14 -4.67
CA ASP A 466 -9.09 -23.25 -5.48
C ASP A 466 -10.53 -23.21 -4.91
N ALA A 467 -11.08 -24.37 -4.53
CA ALA A 467 -12.41 -24.45 -3.93
C ALA A 467 -12.50 -23.69 -2.59
N LEU A 468 -11.48 -23.80 -1.74
CA LEU A 468 -11.42 -23.08 -0.46
C LEU A 468 -11.32 -21.57 -0.65
N LEU A 469 -10.52 -21.09 -1.60
CA LEU A 469 -10.44 -19.65 -1.90
C LEU A 469 -11.74 -19.14 -2.53
N HIS A 470 -12.38 -19.93 -3.38
CA HIS A 470 -13.71 -19.56 -3.87
C HIS A 470 -14.72 -19.45 -2.71
N GLN A 471 -14.72 -20.42 -1.78
CA GLN A 471 -15.59 -20.37 -0.59
C GLN A 471 -15.30 -19.11 0.25
N ALA A 472 -14.02 -18.79 0.46
CA ALA A 472 -13.62 -17.57 1.18
C ALA A 472 -14.13 -16.32 0.48
N ARG A 473 -13.98 -16.23 -0.84
CA ARG A 473 -14.35 -15.04 -1.62
C ARG A 473 -15.85 -14.71 -1.52
N VAL A 474 -16.71 -15.73 -1.58
CA VAL A 474 -18.17 -15.54 -1.58
C VAL A 474 -18.80 -15.63 -0.18
N ALA A 475 -17.98 -15.70 0.88
CA ALA A 475 -18.48 -15.73 2.25
C ALA A 475 -19.18 -14.42 2.61
N LEU A 476 -20.25 -14.52 3.42
CA LEU A 476 -21.07 -13.38 3.84
C LEU A 476 -20.69 -12.84 5.22
N ASP A 477 -19.72 -13.47 5.89
CA ASP A 477 -19.18 -13.02 7.17
C ASP A 477 -17.68 -13.30 7.29
N TRP A 478 -17.00 -12.53 8.14
CA TRP A 478 -15.56 -12.64 8.34
C TRP A 478 -15.12 -13.98 8.92
N PRO A 479 -15.79 -14.58 9.93
CA PRO A 479 -15.41 -15.90 10.43
C PRO A 479 -15.42 -16.98 9.37
N ALA A 480 -16.45 -17.06 8.52
CA ALA A 480 -16.52 -18.06 7.43
C ALA A 480 -15.44 -17.79 6.37
N ARG A 481 -15.22 -16.51 6.00
CA ARG A 481 -14.18 -16.08 5.06
C ARG A 481 -12.79 -16.51 5.56
N ASN A 482 -12.46 -16.15 6.79
CA ASN A 482 -11.16 -16.40 7.38
C ASN A 482 -10.91 -17.91 7.54
N ALA A 483 -11.89 -18.65 8.07
CA ALA A 483 -11.76 -20.11 8.22
C ALA A 483 -11.51 -20.84 6.89
N ALA A 484 -12.10 -20.38 5.78
CA ALA A 484 -11.84 -20.93 4.46
C ALA A 484 -10.46 -20.51 3.92
N ALA A 485 -10.06 -19.26 4.09
CA ALA A 485 -8.75 -18.74 3.69
C ALA A 485 -7.60 -19.41 4.47
N GLU A 486 -7.75 -19.60 5.79
CA GLU A 486 -6.78 -20.32 6.63
C GLU A 486 -6.58 -21.77 6.17
N LYS A 487 -7.69 -22.47 5.86
CA LYS A 487 -7.60 -23.84 5.29
C LYS A 487 -6.90 -23.82 3.94
N ALA A 488 -7.18 -22.84 3.09
CA ALA A 488 -6.50 -22.71 1.80
C ALA A 488 -5.00 -22.48 2.00
N GLU A 489 -4.61 -21.54 2.87
CA GLU A 489 -3.20 -21.29 3.16
C GLU A 489 -2.51 -22.53 3.78
N ARG A 490 -3.22 -23.30 4.63
CA ARG A 490 -2.70 -24.56 5.14
C ARG A 490 -2.35 -25.54 4.02
N VAL A 491 -3.24 -25.71 3.03
CA VAL A 491 -2.99 -26.56 1.84
C VAL A 491 -1.78 -26.05 1.06
N LEU A 492 -1.68 -24.75 0.81
CA LEU A 492 -0.56 -24.13 0.12
C LEU A 492 0.77 -24.39 0.84
N MET A 493 0.78 -24.20 2.17
CA MET A 493 1.98 -24.36 2.98
C MET A 493 2.39 -25.84 3.15
N ASP A 494 1.46 -26.78 3.09
CA ASP A 494 1.76 -28.22 3.11
C ASP A 494 2.27 -28.72 1.75
N ASP A 495 1.82 -28.14 0.63
CA ASP A 495 2.29 -28.47 -0.72
C ASP A 495 3.61 -27.78 -1.11
N VAL A 496 3.99 -26.71 -0.43
CA VAL A 496 5.24 -25.94 -0.60
C VAL A 496 5.52 -25.54 -2.08
N PRO A 497 4.58 -24.99 -2.84
CA PRO A 497 4.89 -24.49 -4.18
C PRO A 497 5.69 -23.17 -4.13
N ILE A 498 5.76 -22.57 -2.95
CA ILE A 498 6.48 -21.33 -2.64
C ILE A 498 7.20 -21.47 -1.31
N ILE A 499 8.32 -20.77 -1.15
CA ILE A 499 9.06 -20.69 0.12
C ILE A 499 9.07 -19.23 0.60
N PRO A 500 8.21 -18.85 1.55
CA PRO A 500 8.26 -17.54 2.19
C PRO A 500 9.57 -17.33 2.94
N LEU A 501 10.13 -16.14 2.87
CA LEU A 501 11.39 -15.78 3.52
C LEU A 501 11.23 -14.72 4.60
N PHE A 502 10.65 -13.59 4.25
CA PHE A 502 10.44 -12.47 5.19
C PHE A 502 9.37 -11.49 4.66
N SER A 503 8.77 -10.75 5.59
CA SER A 503 8.01 -9.55 5.28
C SER A 503 8.96 -8.36 5.19
N THR A 504 8.77 -7.50 4.18
CA THR A 504 9.63 -6.33 3.99
C THR A 504 9.32 -5.24 5.01
N ALA A 505 10.27 -4.34 5.24
CA ALA A 505 10.13 -3.22 6.15
C ALA A 505 10.37 -1.90 5.43
N ASN A 506 9.53 -0.92 5.73
CA ASN A 506 9.73 0.47 5.34
C ASN A 506 10.37 1.24 6.49
N ASN A 507 11.34 2.07 6.17
CA ASN A 507 12.06 2.89 7.14
C ASN A 507 11.90 4.36 6.76
N PHE A 508 11.20 5.12 7.60
CA PHE A 508 10.99 6.54 7.42
C PHE A 508 11.70 7.34 8.50
N LEU A 509 12.21 8.48 8.11
CA LEU A 509 12.65 9.53 9.03
C LEU A 509 11.55 10.58 9.13
N VAL A 510 11.14 10.88 10.34
CA VAL A 510 10.03 11.82 10.64
C VAL A 510 10.51 12.81 11.68
N LYS A 511 10.43 14.11 11.39
CA LYS A 511 10.81 15.16 12.35
C LYS A 511 9.95 15.11 13.62
N PRO A 512 10.52 15.37 14.81
CA PRO A 512 9.78 15.35 16.06
C PRO A 512 8.60 16.35 16.13
N ARG A 513 8.59 17.35 15.25
CA ARG A 513 7.47 18.29 15.14
C ARG A 513 6.23 17.68 14.47
N VAL A 514 6.38 16.58 13.71
CA VAL A 514 5.26 15.86 13.08
C VAL A 514 4.59 14.96 14.13
N VAL A 515 3.32 15.18 14.36
CA VAL A 515 2.49 14.41 15.31
C VAL A 515 1.49 13.57 14.52
N GLY A 516 1.16 12.38 15.02
CA GLY A 516 0.18 11.50 14.39
C GLY A 516 0.80 10.48 13.43
N TRP A 517 2.12 10.55 13.16
CA TRP A 517 2.79 9.52 12.38
C TRP A 517 2.61 8.14 12.99
N ARG A 518 2.31 7.17 12.16
CA ARG A 518 2.15 5.76 12.56
C ARG A 518 3.14 4.89 11.83
N ASN A 519 3.73 3.95 12.54
CA ASN A 519 4.66 2.95 11.97
C ASN A 519 3.89 1.89 11.16
N ASN A 520 2.95 2.35 10.33
CA ASN A 520 2.22 1.47 9.43
C ASN A 520 2.98 1.46 8.11
N GLU A 521 3.14 0.33 7.60
CA GLU A 521 3.58 -0.15 6.31
C GLU A 521 4.15 0.82 5.29
N ALA A 522 3.40 1.81 4.85
CA ALA A 522 3.83 2.72 3.81
C ALA A 522 3.95 4.14 4.36
N ASP A 523 2.85 4.83 4.49
CA ASP A 523 2.83 6.25 4.77
C ASP A 523 1.56 6.61 5.53
N THR A 524 1.66 7.57 6.43
CA THR A 524 0.47 8.09 7.13
C THR A 524 -0.16 9.19 6.28
N PRO A 525 -1.45 9.08 5.89
CA PRO A 525 -2.14 10.13 5.17
C PRO A 525 -2.08 11.48 5.89
N THR A 526 -1.94 12.57 5.13
CA THR A 526 -1.75 13.92 5.66
C THR A 526 -2.87 14.35 6.59
N ARG A 527 -4.11 13.93 6.31
CA ARG A 527 -5.30 14.24 7.13
C ARG A 527 -5.17 13.83 8.62
N PHE A 528 -4.30 12.87 8.95
CA PHE A 528 -4.07 12.40 10.32
C PHE A 528 -2.85 13.04 10.99
N LEU A 529 -2.14 13.90 10.27
CA LEU A 529 -0.94 14.54 10.77
C LEU A 529 -1.21 15.94 11.29
N SER A 530 -0.41 16.37 12.25
CA SER A 530 -0.35 17.74 12.71
C SER A 530 1.09 18.15 12.99
N LEU A 531 1.35 19.46 13.12
CA LEU A 531 2.67 19.98 13.47
C LEU A 531 2.62 20.65 14.85
N LYS A 532 3.60 20.30 15.70
CA LYS A 532 3.92 21.08 16.89
C LYS A 532 4.61 22.37 16.47
N ASP A 533 4.35 23.42 17.24
CA ASP A 533 5.03 24.71 17.11
C ASP A 533 6.51 24.60 17.44
#